data_59ccd842fa10ea8a11b1324ced3e709f
#
_entry.id   59ccd842fa10ea8a11b1324ced3e709f
#
_cell.length_a   1.000
_cell.length_b   1.000
_cell.length_c   1.000
_cell.angle_alpha   90.00
_cell.angle_beta   90.00
_cell.angle_gamma   90.00
#
_symmetry.space_group_name_H-M   'P 1'
#
loop_
_entity.id
_entity.type
_entity.pdbx_description
1 polymer ?
#
loop_
_entity_poly.entity_id
_entity_poly.type
_entity_poly.pdbx_seq_one_letter_code
_entity_poly.pdbx_strand_id
1 'polypeptide(L)'
;VVAIAVYKENAAGNVSSVTYSVQKLSGKTWKTVATGLAGVAKNNYVVTTGLAAGTYRVVANAASGEILYFINANQKASDSYGTSKKKAKEIKRKKSKKQVFLSNESTSKTHWYKIKVKKTGMTYIDITGLGNKSKISVTVTGAARLKNKTISKGFRIYGKAKKGTYYIKIKKGSKGTSGYQVKYTK
;
A
#
# COMPACT_ATOMS: atom_id res chain seq x y z
N VAL A 1 -1.28 -9.47 1.05
CA VAL A 1 -2.17 -8.33 0.74
C VAL A 1 -3.43 -8.88 0.13
N VAL A 2 -4.56 -8.63 0.74
CA VAL A 2 -5.87 -8.93 0.17
C VAL A 2 -6.45 -7.62 -0.37
N ALA A 3 -6.80 -7.59 -1.63
CA ALA A 3 -7.55 -6.51 -2.23
C ALA A 3 -8.97 -7.03 -2.52
N ILE A 4 -9.97 -6.31 -2.05
CA ILE A 4 -11.36 -6.57 -2.36
C ILE A 4 -11.84 -5.43 -3.25
N ALA A 5 -12.28 -5.75 -4.45
CA ALA A 5 -12.89 -4.83 -5.38
C ALA A 5 -14.38 -5.14 -5.48
N VAL A 6 -15.20 -4.13 -5.42
CA VAL A 6 -16.64 -4.21 -5.68
C VAL A 6 -16.90 -3.43 -6.96
N TYR A 7 -17.46 -4.10 -7.94
CA TYR A 7 -17.83 -3.52 -9.21
C TYR A 7 -19.34 -3.39 -9.26
N LYS A 8 -19.81 -2.28 -9.78
CA LYS A 8 -21.19 -2.07 -10.12
C LYS A 8 -21.34 -2.19 -11.64
N GLU A 9 -22.27 -2.97 -12.08
CA GLU A 9 -22.66 -3.02 -13.47
C GLU A 9 -23.86 -2.09 -13.71
N ASN A 10 -23.80 -1.24 -14.73
CA ASN A 10 -24.91 -0.37 -15.10
C ASN A 10 -26.04 -1.22 -15.68
N ALA A 11 -27.06 -1.49 -14.91
CA ALA A 11 -28.37 -1.74 -15.48
C ALA A 11 -28.95 -0.40 -15.95
N ALA A 12 -29.51 -0.36 -17.14
CA ALA A 12 -30.24 0.80 -17.65
C ALA A 12 -31.36 1.16 -16.65
N GLY A 13 -31.25 2.29 -15.98
CA GLY A 13 -32.20 2.74 -14.99
C GLY A 13 -31.53 3.49 -13.83
N ASN A 14 -32.30 4.31 -13.15
CA ASN A 14 -31.87 5.15 -12.02
C ASN A 14 -31.15 4.34 -10.93
N VAL A 15 -29.85 4.51 -10.84
CA VAL A 15 -29.03 3.74 -9.96
C VAL A 15 -28.70 4.52 -8.70
N SER A 16 -29.25 4.06 -7.57
CA SER A 16 -28.90 4.54 -6.26
C SER A 16 -27.45 4.20 -5.86
N SER A 17 -26.88 4.98 -4.96
CA SER A 17 -25.57 4.73 -4.40
C SER A 17 -25.55 3.43 -3.58
N VAL A 18 -24.48 2.65 -3.72
CA VAL A 18 -24.25 1.47 -2.87
C VAL A 18 -23.17 1.79 -1.85
N THR A 19 -23.50 1.64 -0.59
CA THR A 19 -22.51 1.63 0.47
C THR A 19 -22.09 0.19 0.74
N TYR A 20 -20.80 -0.03 0.95
CA TYR A 20 -20.33 -1.33 1.36
C TYR A 20 -19.29 -1.23 2.47
N SER A 21 -19.27 -2.24 3.31
CA SER A 21 -18.29 -2.40 4.36
C SER A 21 -17.62 -3.75 4.28
N VAL A 22 -16.31 -3.77 4.56
CA VAL A 22 -15.58 -5.00 4.82
C VAL A 22 -15.51 -5.17 6.33
N GLN A 23 -15.96 -6.31 6.80
CA GLN A 23 -16.00 -6.65 8.23
C GLN A 23 -15.11 -7.85 8.50
N LYS A 24 -14.38 -7.81 9.61
CA LYS A 24 -13.55 -8.91 10.10
C LYS A 24 -14.23 -9.58 11.28
N LEU A 25 -14.23 -10.91 11.30
CA LEU A 25 -14.68 -11.67 12.46
C LEU A 25 -13.66 -11.54 13.60
N SER A 26 -14.12 -11.09 14.75
CA SER A 26 -13.33 -10.95 15.98
C SER A 26 -14.08 -11.64 17.12
N GLY A 27 -13.64 -12.85 17.48
CA GLY A 27 -14.43 -13.74 18.31
C GLY A 27 -15.75 -14.10 17.63
N LYS A 28 -16.89 -13.80 18.25
CA LYS A 28 -18.24 -14.02 17.69
C LYS A 28 -18.84 -12.76 17.03
N THR A 29 -18.10 -11.64 16.96
CA THR A 29 -18.63 -10.36 16.47
C THR A 29 -17.94 -9.92 15.18
N TRP A 30 -18.70 -9.25 14.30
CA TRP A 30 -18.19 -8.66 13.09
C TRP A 30 -17.82 -7.18 13.32
N LYS A 31 -16.56 -6.84 13.07
CA LYS A 31 -16.07 -5.45 13.20
C LYS A 31 -15.74 -4.87 11.83
N THR A 32 -16.28 -3.72 11.52
CA THR A 32 -15.98 -3.00 10.27
C THR A 32 -14.51 -2.56 10.24
N VAL A 33 -13.80 -2.95 9.20
CA VAL A 33 -12.37 -2.63 8.99
C VAL A 33 -12.13 -1.72 7.80
N ALA A 34 -13.09 -1.65 6.89
CA ALA A 34 -13.08 -0.71 5.77
C ALA A 34 -14.50 -0.41 5.31
N THR A 35 -14.71 0.80 4.79
CA THR A 35 -15.96 1.25 4.18
C THR A 35 -15.66 1.91 2.84
N GLY A 36 -16.63 1.90 1.95
CA GLY A 36 -16.56 2.60 0.67
C GLY A 36 -17.94 2.97 0.17
N LEU A 37 -17.99 3.96 -0.72
CA LEU A 37 -19.19 4.41 -1.42
C LEU A 37 -18.98 4.22 -2.91
N ALA A 38 -19.84 3.46 -3.57
CA ALA A 38 -19.89 3.39 -5.02
C ALA A 38 -20.87 4.44 -5.54
N GLY A 39 -20.36 5.48 -6.17
CA GLY A 39 -21.18 6.52 -6.82
C GLY A 39 -21.40 6.23 -8.30
N VAL A 40 -22.36 6.93 -8.89
CA VAL A 40 -22.85 6.74 -10.25
C VAL A 40 -21.80 6.92 -11.36
N ALA A 41 -20.70 7.61 -11.10
CA ALA A 41 -19.78 8.08 -12.13
C ALA A 41 -18.51 7.24 -12.36
N LYS A 42 -18.20 6.24 -11.54
CA LYS A 42 -16.98 5.42 -11.70
C LYS A 42 -17.21 3.97 -11.34
N ASN A 43 -17.05 3.13 -12.33
CA ASN A 43 -17.41 1.70 -12.29
C ASN A 43 -16.54 0.79 -11.42
N ASN A 44 -15.53 1.29 -10.70
CA ASN A 44 -14.59 0.42 -10.02
C ASN A 44 -14.13 0.99 -8.68
N TYR A 45 -14.37 0.26 -7.59
CA TYR A 45 -13.84 0.59 -6.27
C TYR A 45 -13.01 -0.53 -5.67
N VAL A 46 -11.76 -0.23 -5.42
CA VAL A 46 -10.94 -1.07 -4.55
C VAL A 46 -11.21 -0.68 -3.11
N VAL A 47 -11.88 -1.55 -2.40
CA VAL A 47 -12.36 -1.26 -1.04
C VAL A 47 -11.26 -1.34 -0.03
N THR A 48 -10.33 -2.25 -0.19
CA THR A 48 -9.28 -2.37 0.80
C THR A 48 -8.00 -2.94 0.30
N THR A 49 -6.95 -2.62 1.02
CA THR A 49 -5.64 -3.17 0.86
C THR A 49 -5.07 -3.56 2.23
N GLY A 50 -4.36 -4.67 2.31
CA GLY A 50 -3.59 -5.03 3.49
C GLY A 50 -4.40 -5.50 4.69
N LEU A 51 -5.30 -6.44 4.47
CA LEU A 51 -5.98 -7.12 5.56
C LEU A 51 -5.05 -8.12 6.25
N ALA A 52 -5.07 -8.15 7.58
CA ALA A 52 -4.42 -9.20 8.37
C ALA A 52 -5.11 -10.56 8.13
N ALA A 53 -4.44 -11.66 8.44
CA ALA A 53 -5.08 -12.98 8.38
C ALA A 53 -6.37 -13.02 9.22
N GLY A 54 -7.40 -13.69 8.73
CA GLY A 54 -8.68 -13.81 9.40
C GLY A 54 -9.84 -14.05 8.44
N THR A 55 -11.03 -14.23 8.99
CA THR A 55 -12.29 -14.36 8.26
C THR A 55 -12.90 -12.99 8.03
N TYR A 56 -13.33 -12.73 6.81
CA TYR A 56 -13.89 -11.46 6.39
C TYR A 56 -15.22 -11.66 5.67
N ARG A 57 -16.11 -10.68 5.77
CA ARG A 57 -17.30 -10.58 4.93
C ARG A 57 -17.38 -9.19 4.32
N VAL A 58 -18.01 -9.11 3.17
CA VAL A 58 -18.42 -7.85 2.54
C VAL A 58 -19.91 -7.69 2.76
N VAL A 59 -20.31 -6.53 3.25
CA VAL A 59 -21.72 -6.15 3.39
C VAL A 59 -21.96 -5.01 2.42
N ALA A 60 -22.87 -5.21 1.47
CA ALA A 60 -23.32 -4.20 0.53
C ALA A 60 -24.74 -3.76 0.90
N ASN A 61 -24.95 -2.47 1.02
CA ASN A 61 -26.24 -1.87 1.30
C ASN A 61 -26.64 -0.96 0.14
N ALA A 62 -27.75 -1.28 -0.50
CA ALA A 62 -28.39 -0.42 -1.48
C ALA A 62 -29.30 0.58 -0.79
N ALA A 63 -29.29 1.82 -1.25
CA ALA A 63 -30.23 2.83 -0.73
C ALA A 63 -31.64 2.60 -1.27
N SER A 64 -31.79 2.15 -2.52
CA SER A 64 -33.06 1.76 -3.16
C SER A 64 -32.79 1.01 -4.47
N GLY A 65 -33.75 0.19 -4.92
CA GLY A 65 -33.74 -0.49 -6.22
C GLY A 65 -32.85 -1.74 -6.28
N GLU A 66 -32.83 -2.38 -7.45
CA GLU A 66 -31.99 -3.53 -7.74
C GLU A 66 -30.58 -3.12 -8.16
N ILE A 67 -29.58 -3.84 -7.69
CA ILE A 67 -28.19 -3.55 -7.98
C ILE A 67 -27.46 -4.83 -8.37
N LEU A 68 -26.89 -4.84 -9.55
CA LEU A 68 -25.92 -5.84 -9.94
C LEU A 68 -24.53 -5.42 -9.46
N TYR A 69 -23.84 -6.30 -8.74
CA TYR A 69 -22.48 -6.06 -8.31
C TYR A 69 -21.64 -7.32 -8.37
N PHE A 70 -20.34 -7.15 -8.60
CA PHE A 70 -19.37 -8.23 -8.54
C PHE A 70 -18.37 -7.95 -7.42
N ILE A 71 -18.07 -8.98 -6.64
CA ILE A 71 -17.02 -8.93 -5.62
C ILE A 71 -15.83 -9.73 -6.12
N ASN A 72 -14.69 -9.08 -6.28
CA ASN A 72 -13.43 -9.74 -6.60
C ASN A 72 -12.47 -9.61 -5.42
N ALA A 73 -12.04 -10.74 -4.86
CA ALA A 73 -11.06 -10.79 -3.80
C ALA A 73 -9.75 -11.39 -4.32
N ASN A 74 -8.72 -10.56 -4.40
CA ASN A 74 -7.38 -10.97 -4.81
C ASN A 74 -6.44 -10.99 -3.61
N GLN A 75 -5.80 -12.12 -3.38
CA GLN A 75 -4.73 -12.25 -2.41
C GLN A 75 -3.38 -12.23 -3.13
N LYS A 76 -2.52 -11.28 -2.80
CA LYS A 76 -1.15 -11.23 -3.27
C LYS A 76 -0.18 -11.23 -2.10
N ALA A 77 0.79 -12.14 -2.13
CA ALA A 77 1.89 -12.12 -1.19
C ALA A 77 2.69 -10.83 -1.32
N SER A 78 3.08 -10.24 -0.20
CA SER A 78 3.99 -9.11 -0.18
C SER A 78 5.44 -9.58 -0.16
N ASP A 79 6.33 -8.78 -0.74
CA ASP A 79 7.77 -9.02 -0.63
C ASP A 79 8.25 -8.94 0.82
N SER A 80 9.30 -9.68 1.16
CA SER A 80 9.89 -9.63 2.49
C SER A 80 10.57 -8.28 2.77
N TYR A 81 10.52 -7.84 4.01
CA TYR A 81 11.21 -6.66 4.53
C TYR A 81 12.06 -7.01 5.75
N GLY A 82 12.98 -6.14 6.12
CA GLY A 82 13.72 -6.24 7.39
C GLY A 82 12.99 -5.55 8.54
N THR A 83 13.07 -6.09 9.73
CA THR A 83 12.47 -5.51 10.93
C THR A 83 13.39 -4.49 11.63
N SER A 84 14.67 -4.45 11.23
CA SER A 84 15.68 -3.51 11.74
C SER A 84 16.72 -3.20 10.66
N LYS A 85 17.57 -2.20 10.90
CA LYS A 85 18.69 -1.85 10.01
C LYS A 85 19.62 -3.04 9.77
N LYS A 86 19.94 -3.81 10.81
CA LYS A 86 20.79 -5.01 10.72
C LYS A 86 20.15 -6.10 9.85
N LYS A 87 18.82 -6.25 9.92
CA LYS A 87 18.04 -7.23 9.15
C LYS A 87 17.48 -6.68 7.84
N ALA A 88 17.96 -5.51 7.37
CA ALA A 88 17.46 -4.86 6.16
C ALA A 88 17.55 -5.78 4.93
N LYS A 89 16.45 -5.90 4.18
CA LYS A 89 16.40 -6.71 2.96
C LYS A 89 16.96 -5.95 1.76
N GLU A 90 17.78 -6.61 0.98
CA GLU A 90 18.42 -5.99 -0.18
C GLU A 90 17.43 -5.81 -1.34
N ILE A 91 17.47 -4.64 -1.95
CA ILE A 91 16.84 -4.35 -3.25
C ILE A 91 17.96 -4.27 -4.28
N LYS A 92 18.00 -5.22 -5.20
CA LYS A 92 18.97 -5.21 -6.30
C LYS A 92 18.64 -4.09 -7.29
N ARG A 93 19.64 -3.61 -7.99
CA ARG A 93 19.48 -2.59 -9.05
C ARG A 93 18.43 -2.99 -10.07
N LYS A 94 17.61 -2.04 -10.53
CA LYS A 94 16.46 -2.23 -11.44
C LYS A 94 15.34 -3.13 -10.91
N LYS A 95 15.41 -3.54 -9.63
CA LYS A 95 14.36 -4.33 -8.97
C LYS A 95 13.56 -3.46 -8.01
N SER A 96 12.39 -3.95 -7.65
CA SER A 96 11.50 -3.31 -6.69
C SER A 96 11.05 -4.29 -5.62
N LYS A 97 10.58 -3.74 -4.51
CA LYS A 97 9.88 -4.46 -3.44
C LYS A 97 8.54 -3.79 -3.18
N LYS A 98 7.49 -4.58 -3.07
CA LYS A 98 6.15 -4.13 -2.71
C LYS A 98 5.83 -4.58 -1.30
N GLN A 99 5.23 -3.71 -0.51
CA GLN A 99 4.85 -4.03 0.86
C GLN A 99 3.66 -3.19 1.30
N VAL A 100 3.07 -3.59 2.40
CA VAL A 100 1.94 -2.93 3.02
C VAL A 100 2.14 -2.85 4.53
N PHE A 101 1.73 -1.74 5.13
CA PHE A 101 1.44 -1.66 6.55
C PHE A 101 -0.02 -2.00 6.78
N LEU A 102 -0.30 -2.92 7.68
CA LEU A 102 -1.66 -3.32 8.01
C LEU A 102 -2.34 -2.28 8.92
N SER A 103 -3.66 -2.22 8.89
CA SER A 103 -4.43 -1.25 9.70
C SER A 103 -4.18 -1.39 11.20
N ASN A 104 -4.03 -2.61 11.67
CA ASN A 104 -3.78 -2.93 13.09
C ASN A 104 -2.32 -2.81 13.54
N GLU A 105 -1.38 -2.53 12.62
CA GLU A 105 0.02 -2.33 13.01
C GLU A 105 0.22 -0.94 13.62
N SER A 106 1.10 -0.87 14.61
CA SER A 106 1.51 0.38 15.26
C SER A 106 2.03 1.41 14.23
N THR A 107 1.75 2.69 14.45
CA THR A 107 2.34 3.80 13.68
C THR A 107 3.85 3.91 13.83
N SER A 108 4.44 3.23 14.80
CA SER A 108 5.90 3.09 14.95
C SER A 108 6.51 1.97 14.11
N LYS A 109 5.67 1.11 13.50
CA LYS A 109 6.14 0.00 12.66
C LYS A 109 7.05 0.49 11.54
N THR A 110 8.14 -0.21 11.32
CA THR A 110 9.13 0.13 10.30
C THR A 110 9.50 -1.06 9.44
N HIS A 111 9.67 -0.80 8.15
CA HIS A 111 10.23 -1.74 7.19
C HIS A 111 11.60 -1.24 6.73
N TRP A 112 12.57 -2.13 6.72
CA TRP A 112 13.96 -1.80 6.41
C TRP A 112 14.43 -2.50 5.15
N TYR A 113 15.01 -1.71 4.25
CA TYR A 113 15.67 -2.17 3.05
C TYR A 113 17.08 -1.62 2.97
N LYS A 114 17.90 -2.23 2.12
CA LYS A 114 19.23 -1.73 1.76
C LYS A 114 19.44 -1.84 0.27
N ILE A 115 20.25 -0.95 -0.26
CA ILE A 115 20.79 -1.00 -1.62
C ILE A 115 22.30 -0.94 -1.54
N LYS A 116 22.98 -1.62 -2.48
CA LYS A 116 24.43 -1.56 -2.63
C LYS A 116 24.79 -0.75 -3.86
N VAL A 117 25.44 0.37 -3.65
CA VAL A 117 26.00 1.21 -4.71
C VAL A 117 27.44 0.74 -4.98
N LYS A 118 27.67 0.06 -6.10
CA LYS A 118 28.96 -0.54 -6.43
C LYS A 118 29.98 0.48 -6.92
N LYS A 119 29.55 1.53 -7.64
CA LYS A 119 30.36 2.63 -8.17
C LYS A 119 29.67 3.95 -7.89
N THR A 120 30.46 4.98 -7.56
CA THR A 120 29.95 6.35 -7.39
C THR A 120 29.20 6.80 -8.64
N GLY A 121 28.03 7.37 -8.49
CA GLY A 121 27.21 7.84 -9.62
C GLY A 121 25.79 8.20 -9.22
N MET A 122 25.02 8.70 -10.19
CA MET A 122 23.63 9.04 -9.98
C MET A 122 22.83 7.80 -9.56
N THR A 123 22.00 7.98 -8.56
CA THR A 123 21.20 6.91 -7.96
C THR A 123 19.80 7.43 -7.71
N TYR A 124 18.81 6.59 -7.99
CA TYR A 124 17.40 6.91 -7.80
C TYR A 124 16.72 5.81 -7.00
N ILE A 125 15.98 6.22 -5.99
CA ILE A 125 15.13 5.34 -5.17
C ILE A 125 13.73 5.94 -5.26
N ASP A 126 12.84 5.26 -5.97
CA ASP A 126 11.46 5.68 -6.13
C ASP A 126 10.59 4.96 -5.10
N ILE A 127 9.82 5.71 -4.36
CA ILE A 127 8.82 5.20 -3.43
C ILE A 127 7.47 5.67 -3.94
N THR A 128 6.66 4.72 -4.40
CA THR A 128 5.32 4.98 -4.94
C THR A 128 4.27 4.36 -4.05
N GLY A 129 3.22 5.11 -3.77
CA GLY A 129 2.03 4.61 -3.07
C GLY A 129 1.24 3.64 -3.95
N LEU A 130 0.70 2.59 -3.35
CA LEU A 130 -0.13 1.58 -4.01
C LEU A 130 -1.60 1.71 -3.54
N GLY A 131 -2.15 2.93 -3.62
CA GLY A 131 -3.53 3.23 -3.24
C GLY A 131 -3.76 3.19 -1.72
N ASN A 132 -3.81 4.34 -1.04
CA ASN A 132 -3.98 4.34 0.42
C ASN A 132 -4.37 5.66 1.02
N LYS A 133 -5.00 5.56 2.19
CA LYS A 133 -5.41 6.66 3.04
C LYS A 133 -4.40 7.02 4.15
N SER A 134 -3.35 6.21 4.37
CA SER A 134 -2.40 6.47 5.45
C SER A 134 -1.04 6.95 4.94
N LYS A 135 -0.43 7.85 5.69
CA LYS A 135 0.88 8.42 5.39
C LYS A 135 1.99 7.43 5.73
N ILE A 136 3.07 7.49 4.96
CA ILE A 136 4.34 6.83 5.29
C ILE A 136 5.43 7.89 5.37
N SER A 137 6.43 7.66 6.19
CA SER A 137 7.66 8.44 6.20
C SER A 137 8.83 7.59 5.76
N VAL A 138 9.79 8.20 5.06
CA VAL A 138 10.95 7.50 4.54
C VAL A 138 12.22 8.24 4.90
N THR A 139 13.19 7.49 5.39
CA THR A 139 14.54 7.99 5.70
C THR A 139 15.56 7.13 4.97
N VAL A 140 16.51 7.78 4.29
CA VAL A 140 17.64 7.09 3.68
C VAL A 140 18.93 7.56 4.33
N THR A 141 19.75 6.61 4.75
CA THR A 141 21.07 6.84 5.36
C THR A 141 22.13 6.04 4.63
N GLY A 142 23.31 6.63 4.43
CA GLY A 142 24.40 5.97 3.71
C GLY A 142 25.63 6.88 3.60
N ALA A 143 26.57 6.51 2.74
CA ALA A 143 27.85 7.18 2.56
C ALA A 143 27.76 8.60 1.95
N ALA A 144 26.61 9.00 1.43
CA ALA A 144 26.34 10.36 0.97
C ALA A 144 24.87 10.73 1.23
N ARG A 145 24.61 12.02 1.47
CA ARG A 145 23.25 12.56 1.57
C ARG A 145 22.62 12.60 0.18
N LEU A 146 21.43 12.04 0.06
CA LEU A 146 20.60 12.11 -1.15
C LEU A 146 19.49 13.14 -0.98
N LYS A 147 19.09 13.77 -2.08
CA LYS A 147 17.97 14.72 -2.13
C LYS A 147 16.67 13.96 -2.35
N ASN A 148 15.55 14.61 -2.07
CA ASN A 148 14.23 14.08 -2.39
C ASN A 148 13.44 15.08 -3.26
N LYS A 149 12.53 14.57 -4.09
CA LYS A 149 11.54 15.37 -4.81
C LYS A 149 10.23 14.59 -4.95
N THR A 150 9.14 15.31 -5.01
CA THR A 150 7.81 14.74 -5.31
C THR A 150 7.76 14.26 -6.76
N ILE A 151 7.10 13.13 -6.98
CA ILE A 151 6.75 12.58 -8.29
C ILE A 151 5.25 12.24 -8.29
N SER A 152 4.65 11.99 -9.46
CA SER A 152 3.19 11.87 -9.65
C SER A 152 2.46 10.92 -8.70
N LYS A 153 3.11 9.85 -8.22
CA LYS A 153 2.50 8.86 -7.32
C LYS A 153 3.35 8.59 -6.07
N GLY A 154 4.13 9.57 -5.62
CA GLY A 154 5.02 9.38 -4.47
C GLY A 154 6.19 10.35 -4.47
N PHE A 155 7.38 9.84 -4.21
CA PHE A 155 8.59 10.67 -4.22
C PHE A 155 9.82 9.87 -4.65
N ARG A 156 10.79 10.61 -5.15
CA ARG A 156 12.09 10.10 -5.58
C ARG A 156 13.18 10.64 -4.66
N ILE A 157 14.01 9.74 -4.15
CA ILE A 157 15.26 10.08 -3.48
C ILE A 157 16.36 9.89 -4.50
N TYR A 158 17.20 10.92 -4.71
CA TYR A 158 18.19 10.92 -5.77
C TYR A 158 19.43 11.72 -5.43
N GLY A 159 20.51 11.45 -6.16
CA GLY A 159 21.75 12.19 -6.07
C GLY A 159 22.97 11.36 -6.48
N LYS A 160 24.13 12.01 -6.46
CA LYS A 160 25.42 11.35 -6.70
C LYS A 160 25.80 10.54 -5.45
N ALA A 161 25.42 9.26 -5.44
CA ALA A 161 25.73 8.36 -4.35
C ALA A 161 27.20 7.91 -4.43
N LYS A 162 27.91 7.92 -3.31
CA LYS A 162 29.25 7.29 -3.18
C LYS A 162 29.09 5.77 -3.11
N LYS A 163 30.15 5.02 -3.52
CA LYS A 163 30.21 3.56 -3.32
C LYS A 163 29.92 3.23 -1.86
N GLY A 164 29.06 2.23 -1.61
CA GLY A 164 28.67 1.84 -0.24
C GLY A 164 27.24 1.31 -0.14
N THR A 165 26.85 1.03 1.10
CA THR A 165 25.50 0.55 1.42
C THR A 165 24.64 1.71 1.91
N TYR A 166 23.44 1.83 1.34
CA TYR A 166 22.42 2.77 1.78
C TYR A 166 21.25 2.00 2.37
N TYR A 167 20.76 2.48 3.51
CA TYR A 167 19.64 1.88 4.21
C TYR A 167 18.39 2.76 4.04
N ILE A 168 17.29 2.12 3.74
CA ILE A 168 16.00 2.76 3.52
C ILE A 168 15.08 2.30 4.64
N LYS A 169 14.69 3.22 5.52
CA LYS A 169 13.70 3.02 6.57
C LYS A 169 12.38 3.60 6.12
N ILE A 170 11.36 2.77 6.06
CA ILE A 170 9.99 3.20 5.79
C ILE A 170 9.20 2.98 7.06
N LYS A 171 8.60 4.03 7.59
CA LYS A 171 7.81 4.03 8.82
C LYS A 171 6.35 4.28 8.47
N LYS A 172 5.45 3.55 9.12
CA LYS A 172 4.03 3.84 9.11
C LYS A 172 3.78 5.19 9.79
N GLY A 173 3.16 6.13 9.10
CA GLY A 173 3.02 7.51 9.58
C GLY A 173 1.66 7.84 10.19
N SER A 174 0.63 7.03 9.92
CA SER A 174 -0.72 7.24 10.47
C SER A 174 -1.48 5.93 10.61
N LYS A 175 -2.65 5.96 11.29
CA LYS A 175 -3.57 4.82 11.34
C LYS A 175 -4.06 4.46 9.92
N GLY A 176 -4.57 3.24 9.75
CA GLY A 176 -5.03 2.72 8.46
C GLY A 176 -3.99 1.87 7.74
N THR A 177 -4.27 1.49 6.50
CA THR A 177 -3.37 0.70 5.65
C THR A 177 -2.55 1.60 4.72
N SER A 178 -1.32 1.21 4.45
CA SER A 178 -0.45 1.89 3.49
C SER A 178 0.30 0.87 2.65
N GLY A 179 -0.06 0.74 1.38
CA GLY A 179 0.75 -0.01 0.42
C GLY A 179 1.77 0.90 -0.25
N TYR A 180 2.95 0.36 -0.51
CA TYR A 180 3.99 1.08 -1.22
C TYR A 180 4.87 0.14 -2.03
N GLN A 181 5.53 0.71 -3.01
CA GLN A 181 6.60 0.07 -3.76
C GLN A 181 7.87 0.88 -3.60
N VAL A 182 8.97 0.22 -3.29
CA VAL A 182 10.32 0.79 -3.35
C VAL A 182 11.02 0.22 -4.56
N LYS A 183 11.51 1.07 -5.45
CA LYS A 183 12.26 0.68 -6.65
C LYS A 183 13.64 1.34 -6.62
N TYR A 184 14.67 0.54 -6.82
CA TYR A 184 16.03 1.03 -6.99
C TYR A 184 16.40 1.08 -8.47
N THR A 185 16.72 2.28 -8.95
CA THR A 185 17.24 2.52 -10.29
C THR A 185 18.55 3.31 -10.21
N LYS A 186 19.37 3.12 -11.20
CA LYS A 186 20.61 3.89 -11.29
C LYS A 186 20.30 5.29 -11.74
#